data_879d4af100b9ae4541634436b6b65316
#
_entry.id   879d4af100b9ae4541634436b6b65316
#
_cell.length_a   1.000
_cell.length_b   1.000
_cell.length_c   1.000
_cell.angle_alpha   90.00
_cell.angle_beta   90.00
_cell.angle_gamma   90.00
#
_symmetry.space_group_name_H-M   'P 1'
#
loop_
_entity.id
_entity.type
_entity.pdbx_description
1 polymer ?
#
loop_
_entity_poly.entity_id
_entity_poly.type
_entity_poly.pdbx_seq_one_letter_code
_entity_poly.pdbx_strand_id
1 'polypeptide(L)'
;MKIIRLLALLLLLATLLTSCVISVGDSSVLNFLSVQDGSVVVHARSGPDATITAAGDLTIDGKPVATTTEQQALLKQYYDQALAIRAEGVATGVAAASLAHKAVSNVATGLAHGNSDSIGPRIEAEAKTVKAQAMKVCDAVAELRKTQDALVASLPAFKPYALIDANQAADCLSK
;
A
#
# COMPACT_ATOMS: atom_id res chain seq x y z
N MET A 1 29.26 -40.45 6.45
CA MET A 1 29.63 -39.13 5.86
C MET A 1 28.57 -38.53 4.95
N LYS A 2 27.83 -39.27 4.13
CA LYS A 2 26.74 -38.75 3.24
C LYS A 2 25.55 -38.22 4.04
N ILE A 3 25.13 -38.87 5.12
CA ILE A 3 23.97 -38.46 5.96
C ILE A 3 24.24 -37.13 6.67
N ILE A 4 25.45 -36.91 7.16
CA ILE A 4 25.83 -35.66 7.83
C ILE A 4 25.83 -34.48 6.86
N ARG A 5 26.25 -34.70 5.60
CA ARG A 5 26.20 -33.67 4.55
C ARG A 5 24.76 -33.32 4.14
N LEU A 6 23.86 -34.32 4.10
CA LEU A 6 22.44 -34.10 3.81
C LEU A 6 21.74 -33.32 4.92
N LEU A 7 22.03 -33.66 6.18
CA LEU A 7 21.49 -32.92 7.35
C LEU A 7 22.01 -31.48 7.41
N ALA A 8 23.28 -31.26 7.10
CA ALA A 8 23.84 -29.91 7.03
C ALA A 8 23.24 -29.07 5.89
N LEU A 9 22.93 -29.68 4.73
CA LEU A 9 22.28 -29.00 3.61
C LEU A 9 20.83 -28.65 3.93
N LEU A 10 20.09 -29.53 4.61
CA LEU A 10 18.72 -29.30 5.08
C LEU A 10 18.64 -28.19 6.15
N LEU A 11 19.60 -28.13 7.06
CA LEU A 11 19.71 -27.06 8.06
C LEU A 11 20.04 -25.71 7.41
N LEU A 12 20.89 -25.68 6.39
CA LEU A 12 21.23 -24.47 5.64
C LEU A 12 20.03 -23.95 4.83
N LEU A 13 19.23 -24.84 4.26
CA LEU A 13 18.00 -24.48 3.55
C LEU A 13 16.92 -23.95 4.47
N ALA A 14 16.79 -24.47 5.69
CA ALA A 14 15.84 -24.01 6.69
C ALA A 14 16.16 -22.59 7.20
N THR A 15 17.44 -22.20 7.26
CA THR A 15 17.83 -20.85 7.69
C THR A 15 17.62 -19.79 6.63
N LEU A 16 17.56 -20.15 5.34
CA LEU A 16 17.23 -19.22 4.25
C LEU A 16 15.74 -18.90 4.15
N LEU A 17 14.86 -19.74 4.68
CA LEU A 17 13.41 -19.53 4.66
C LEU A 17 12.90 -18.61 5.79
N THR A 18 13.71 -18.31 6.81
CA THR A 18 13.30 -17.45 7.93
C THR A 18 13.50 -15.96 7.67
N SER A 19 14.04 -15.54 6.53
CA SER A 19 14.31 -14.13 6.22
C SER A 19 13.16 -13.39 5.52
N CYS A 20 12.07 -14.04 5.19
CA CYS A 20 10.86 -13.37 4.70
C CYS A 20 9.86 -13.13 5.83
N VAL A 21 10.26 -12.39 6.86
CA VAL A 21 9.29 -11.64 7.66
C VAL A 21 8.85 -10.48 6.77
N ILE A 22 7.77 -10.70 6.02
CA ILE A 22 7.06 -9.61 5.37
C ILE A 22 6.50 -8.78 6.51
N SER A 23 7.17 -7.68 6.82
CA SER A 23 6.62 -6.62 7.67
C SER A 23 5.42 -6.04 6.95
N VAL A 24 4.24 -6.60 7.19
CA VAL A 24 2.95 -6.12 6.66
C VAL A 24 2.60 -4.74 7.25
N GLY A 25 3.52 -4.15 8.02
CA GLY A 25 3.32 -2.90 8.76
C GLY A 25 3.51 -1.62 7.96
N ASP A 26 4.30 -1.60 6.88
CA ASP A 26 4.76 -0.33 6.30
C ASP A 26 4.90 -0.34 4.77
N SER A 27 4.10 -1.13 4.07
CA SER A 27 3.98 -1.01 2.62
C SER A 27 3.04 0.16 2.31
N SER A 28 3.49 1.39 2.58
CA SER A 28 2.78 2.56 2.10
C SER A 28 2.90 2.60 0.59
N VAL A 29 1.79 2.43 -0.12
CA VAL A 29 1.67 2.66 -1.58
C VAL A 29 2.17 4.06 -1.92
N LEU A 30 2.18 4.94 -0.91
CA LEU A 30 2.69 6.30 -0.94
C LEU A 30 3.69 6.46 0.21
N ASN A 31 4.99 6.39 -0.08
CA ASN A 31 6.07 6.51 0.91
C ASN A 31 6.06 7.81 1.74
N PHE A 32 5.25 8.78 1.34
CA PHE A 32 5.11 10.07 2.02
C PHE A 32 3.87 10.14 2.94
N LEU A 33 3.08 9.08 3.03
CA LEU A 33 1.92 9.00 3.92
C LEU A 33 2.13 7.90 4.95
N SER A 34 1.92 8.23 6.22
CA SER A 34 1.82 7.26 7.30
C SER A 34 0.61 7.56 8.18
N VAL A 35 0.11 6.53 8.87
CA VAL A 35 -0.98 6.68 9.84
C VAL A 35 -0.44 6.35 11.22
N GLN A 36 -0.40 7.33 12.09
CA GLN A 36 0.14 7.23 13.45
C GLN A 36 -0.88 7.79 14.44
N ASP A 37 -1.17 7.06 15.49
CA ASP A 37 -2.06 7.47 16.60
C ASP A 37 -3.42 8.05 16.12
N GLY A 38 -3.99 7.45 15.06
CA GLY A 38 -5.27 7.89 14.50
C GLY A 38 -5.19 9.19 13.70
N SER A 39 -4.00 9.68 13.38
CA SER A 39 -3.75 10.83 12.49
C SER A 39 -3.03 10.40 11.22
N VAL A 40 -3.23 11.13 10.14
CA VAL A 40 -2.46 11.00 8.90
C VAL A 40 -1.28 11.94 8.95
N VAL A 41 -0.07 11.38 8.83
CA VAL A 41 1.18 12.16 8.74
C VAL A 41 1.62 12.19 7.28
N VAL A 42 1.83 13.40 6.77
CA VAL A 42 2.33 13.65 5.41
C VAL A 42 3.77 14.12 5.50
N HIS A 43 4.69 13.27 5.05
CA HIS A 43 6.13 13.54 5.08
C HIS A 43 6.50 14.42 3.88
N ALA A 44 6.97 15.63 4.12
CA ALA A 44 7.47 16.49 3.05
C ALA A 44 8.76 15.92 2.43
N ARG A 45 9.05 16.26 1.16
CA ARG A 45 10.35 15.90 0.54
C ARG A 45 11.54 16.57 1.26
N SER A 46 11.30 17.73 1.84
CA SER A 46 12.24 18.49 2.66
C SER A 46 11.45 19.39 3.61
N GLY A 47 11.86 19.43 4.88
CA GLY A 47 11.18 20.22 5.91
C GLY A 47 10.38 19.36 6.89
N PRO A 48 9.58 19.99 7.74
CA PRO A 48 8.80 19.32 8.76
C PRO A 48 7.60 18.55 8.18
N ASP A 49 7.15 17.54 8.90
CA ASP A 49 5.95 16.79 8.57
C ASP A 49 4.67 17.59 8.87
N ALA A 50 3.62 17.30 8.10
CA ALA A 50 2.27 17.75 8.39
C ALA A 50 1.47 16.62 8.99
N THR A 51 0.66 16.91 10.00
CA THR A 51 -0.25 15.97 10.64
C THR A 51 -1.69 16.44 10.48
N ILE A 52 -2.56 15.55 10.00
CA ILE A 52 -3.98 15.80 9.78
C ILE A 52 -4.78 14.88 10.70
N THR A 53 -5.66 15.45 11.51
CA THR A 53 -6.54 14.69 12.41
C THR A 53 -7.83 14.25 11.69
N ALA A 54 -8.57 13.32 12.30
CA ALA A 54 -9.91 12.92 11.83
C ALA A 54 -10.92 14.08 11.79
N ALA A 55 -10.69 15.14 12.54
CA ALA A 55 -11.52 16.35 12.51
C ALA A 55 -11.14 17.32 11.36
N GLY A 56 -10.02 17.06 10.66
CA GLY A 56 -9.49 17.94 9.62
C GLY A 56 -8.61 19.06 10.17
N ASP A 57 -8.11 18.94 11.41
CA ASP A 57 -7.14 19.89 11.92
C ASP A 57 -5.76 19.60 11.33
N LEU A 58 -5.05 20.66 10.97
CA LEU A 58 -3.71 20.58 10.40
C LEU A 58 -2.69 21.14 11.39
N THR A 59 -1.62 20.38 11.63
CA THR A 59 -0.41 20.85 12.30
C THR A 59 0.79 20.67 11.40
N ILE A 60 1.74 21.61 11.43
CA ILE A 60 3.03 21.53 10.74
C ILE A 60 4.11 21.77 11.78
N ASP A 61 5.08 20.86 11.90
CA ASP A 61 6.09 20.92 12.97
C ASP A 61 5.44 21.02 14.37
N GLY A 62 4.35 20.29 14.59
CA GLY A 62 3.60 20.33 15.83
C GLY A 62 2.83 21.64 16.10
N LYS A 63 2.86 22.62 15.19
CA LYS A 63 2.19 23.91 15.34
C LYS A 63 0.88 23.92 14.57
N PRO A 64 -0.23 24.33 15.20
CA PRO A 64 -1.53 24.43 14.53
C PRO A 64 -1.49 25.43 13.36
N VAL A 65 -2.10 25.05 12.24
CA VAL A 65 -2.32 25.92 11.09
C VAL A 65 -3.77 26.39 11.10
N ALA A 66 -3.97 27.70 11.08
CA ALA A 66 -5.32 28.26 10.99
C ALA A 66 -5.94 27.93 9.62
N THR A 67 -7.15 27.36 9.63
CA THR A 67 -7.88 26.94 8.44
C THR A 67 -9.31 27.48 8.47
N THR A 68 -9.87 27.72 7.27
CA THR A 68 -11.31 28.00 7.15
C THR A 68 -12.12 26.70 7.24
N THR A 69 -13.43 26.82 7.39
CA THR A 69 -14.33 25.66 7.40
C THR A 69 -14.20 24.81 6.12
N GLU A 70 -14.05 25.45 4.96
CA GLU A 70 -13.89 24.78 3.67
C GLU A 70 -12.54 24.04 3.58
N GLN A 71 -11.46 24.65 4.07
CA GLN A 71 -10.13 24.03 4.12
C GLN A 71 -10.12 22.84 5.10
N GLN A 72 -10.79 22.99 6.25
CA GLN A 72 -10.93 21.90 7.20
C GLN A 72 -11.72 20.72 6.61
N ALA A 73 -12.78 20.99 5.85
CA ALA A 73 -13.53 19.95 5.14
C ALA A 73 -12.66 19.21 4.11
N LEU A 74 -11.81 19.93 3.35
CA LEU A 74 -10.84 19.32 2.42
C LEU A 74 -9.78 18.49 3.16
N LEU A 75 -9.27 18.97 4.29
CA LEU A 75 -8.30 18.22 5.11
C LEU A 75 -8.92 16.94 5.67
N LYS A 76 -10.17 17.00 6.13
CA LYS A 76 -10.92 15.83 6.56
C LYS A 76 -11.11 14.84 5.40
N GLN A 77 -11.47 15.32 4.22
CA GLN A 77 -11.59 14.48 3.02
C GLN A 77 -10.25 13.83 2.66
N TYR A 78 -9.14 14.57 2.73
CA TYR A 78 -7.79 14.03 2.52
C TYR A 78 -7.46 12.92 3.51
N TYR A 79 -7.78 13.14 4.80
CA TYR A 79 -7.62 12.15 5.86
C TYR A 79 -8.40 10.86 5.55
N ASP A 80 -9.70 10.97 5.25
CA ASP A 80 -10.56 9.82 4.97
C ASP A 80 -10.04 9.01 3.74
N GLN A 81 -9.59 9.72 2.69
CA GLN A 81 -9.02 9.12 1.49
C GLN A 81 -7.67 8.43 1.76
N ALA A 82 -6.81 9.01 2.58
CA ALA A 82 -5.55 8.38 2.98
C ALA A 82 -5.77 7.07 3.74
N LEU A 83 -6.77 7.03 4.64
CA LEU A 83 -7.17 5.80 5.33
C LEU A 83 -7.74 4.76 4.36
N ALA A 84 -8.55 5.18 3.37
CA ALA A 84 -9.09 4.29 2.35
C ALA A 84 -7.97 3.64 1.53
N ILE A 85 -6.96 4.41 1.09
CA ILE A 85 -5.79 3.89 0.37
C ILE A 85 -5.06 2.85 1.21
N ARG A 86 -4.86 3.10 2.50
CA ARG A 86 -4.23 2.14 3.41
C ARG A 86 -5.05 0.85 3.50
N ALA A 87 -6.37 0.95 3.67
CA ALA A 87 -7.25 -0.21 3.75
C ALA A 87 -7.22 -1.04 2.46
N GLU A 88 -7.31 -0.39 1.29
CA GLU A 88 -7.24 -1.06 -0.02
C GLU A 88 -5.84 -1.66 -0.28
N GLY A 89 -4.78 -1.00 0.17
CA GLY A 89 -3.41 -1.53 0.10
C GLY A 89 -3.25 -2.81 0.93
N VAL A 90 -3.78 -2.83 2.15
CA VAL A 90 -3.79 -4.03 3.01
C VAL A 90 -4.61 -5.15 2.35
N ALA A 91 -5.81 -4.84 1.83
CA ALA A 91 -6.65 -5.82 1.15
C ALA A 91 -5.95 -6.41 -0.09
N THR A 92 -5.23 -5.57 -0.86
CA THR A 92 -4.42 -6.02 -2.00
C THR A 92 -3.28 -6.94 -1.56
N GLY A 93 -2.59 -6.61 -0.47
CA GLY A 93 -1.53 -7.43 0.11
C GLY A 93 -2.04 -8.81 0.57
N VAL A 94 -3.19 -8.84 1.24
CA VAL A 94 -3.86 -10.10 1.66
C VAL A 94 -4.25 -10.95 0.44
N ALA A 95 -4.83 -10.33 -0.60
CA ALA A 95 -5.19 -11.03 -1.83
C ALA A 95 -3.95 -11.61 -2.54
N ALA A 96 -2.86 -10.86 -2.61
CA ALA A 96 -1.60 -11.32 -3.21
C ALA A 96 -0.97 -12.48 -2.42
N ALA A 97 -0.98 -12.41 -1.07
CA ALA A 97 -0.50 -13.50 -0.22
C ALA A 97 -1.34 -14.77 -0.38
N SER A 98 -2.68 -14.63 -0.48
CA SER A 98 -3.59 -15.75 -0.75
C SER A 98 -3.31 -16.38 -2.12
N LEU A 99 -3.09 -15.57 -3.16
CA LEU A 99 -2.70 -16.05 -4.49
C LEU A 99 -1.40 -16.85 -4.43
N ALA A 100 -0.36 -16.34 -3.76
CA ALA A 100 0.92 -17.03 -3.63
C ALA A 100 0.76 -18.39 -2.95
N HIS A 101 -0.02 -18.45 -1.86
CA HIS A 101 -0.32 -19.72 -1.16
C HIS A 101 -1.05 -20.71 -2.06
N LYS A 102 -2.09 -20.26 -2.76
CA LYS A 102 -2.85 -21.10 -3.70
C LYS A 102 -2.00 -21.59 -4.88
N ALA A 103 -1.13 -20.74 -5.41
CA ALA A 103 -0.21 -21.11 -6.50
C ALA A 103 0.71 -22.25 -6.06
N VAL A 104 1.35 -22.15 -4.89
CA VAL A 104 2.21 -23.21 -4.35
C VAL A 104 1.42 -24.50 -4.12
N SER A 105 0.23 -24.43 -3.52
CA SER A 105 -0.62 -25.59 -3.27
C SER A 105 -1.08 -26.26 -4.58
N ASN A 106 -1.50 -25.47 -5.58
CA ASN A 106 -1.96 -25.98 -6.88
C ASN A 106 -0.83 -26.68 -7.62
N VAL A 107 0.41 -26.13 -7.60
CA VAL A 107 1.57 -26.77 -8.21
C VAL A 107 1.87 -28.10 -7.52
N ALA A 108 1.92 -28.13 -6.20
CA ALA A 108 2.19 -29.35 -5.44
C ALA A 108 1.14 -30.44 -5.74
N THR A 109 -0.16 -30.08 -5.74
CA THR A 109 -1.26 -31.01 -6.02
C THR A 109 -1.26 -31.44 -7.48
N GLY A 110 -1.02 -30.53 -8.43
CA GLY A 110 -0.97 -30.84 -9.86
C GLY A 110 0.14 -31.82 -10.20
N LEU A 111 1.33 -31.65 -9.60
CA LEU A 111 2.46 -32.59 -9.76
C LEU A 111 2.13 -33.96 -9.16
N ALA A 112 1.47 -34.01 -7.99
CA ALA A 112 1.12 -35.26 -7.33
C ALA A 112 0.07 -36.07 -8.11
N HIS A 113 -0.82 -35.41 -8.85
CA HIS A 113 -1.92 -36.06 -9.59
C HIS A 113 -1.73 -36.06 -11.12
N GLY A 114 -0.60 -35.60 -11.63
CA GLY A 114 -0.30 -35.57 -13.08
C GLY A 114 -1.21 -34.61 -13.87
N ASN A 115 -1.86 -33.65 -13.23
CA ASN A 115 -2.83 -32.72 -13.84
C ASN A 115 -2.27 -31.28 -13.86
N SER A 116 -1.20 -31.10 -14.63
CA SER A 116 -0.50 -29.80 -14.76
C SER A 116 -1.29 -28.77 -15.59
N ASP A 117 -2.13 -29.20 -16.53
CA ASP A 117 -2.78 -28.34 -17.51
C ASP A 117 -3.82 -27.37 -16.89
N SER A 118 -4.37 -27.72 -15.73
CA SER A 118 -5.34 -26.87 -15.01
C SER A 118 -4.72 -25.80 -14.13
N ILE A 119 -3.42 -25.83 -13.90
CA ILE A 119 -2.71 -24.92 -12.97
C ILE A 119 -2.69 -23.51 -13.54
N GLY A 120 -2.30 -23.33 -14.81
CA GLY A 120 -2.19 -22.03 -15.47
C GLY A 120 -3.49 -21.19 -15.42
N PRO A 121 -4.63 -21.73 -15.92
CA PRO A 121 -5.90 -21.01 -15.90
C PRO A 121 -6.38 -20.60 -14.51
N ARG A 122 -6.11 -21.40 -13.47
CA ARG A 122 -6.48 -21.07 -12.08
C ARG A 122 -5.63 -19.92 -11.54
N ILE A 123 -4.33 -19.95 -11.78
CA ILE A 123 -3.43 -18.84 -11.37
C ILE A 123 -3.83 -17.57 -12.09
N GLU A 124 -4.16 -17.62 -13.36
CA GLU A 124 -4.60 -16.45 -14.12
C GLU A 124 -5.90 -15.85 -13.58
N ALA A 125 -6.89 -16.67 -13.22
CA ALA A 125 -8.13 -16.20 -12.63
C ALA A 125 -7.91 -15.49 -11.27
N GLU A 126 -7.05 -16.03 -10.42
CA GLU A 126 -6.69 -15.42 -9.14
C GLU A 126 -5.87 -14.12 -9.35
N ALA A 127 -4.97 -14.09 -10.34
CA ALA A 127 -4.20 -12.89 -10.68
C ALA A 127 -5.11 -11.73 -11.15
N LYS A 128 -6.18 -12.02 -11.88
CA LYS A 128 -7.20 -11.03 -12.24
C LYS A 128 -7.88 -10.41 -11.02
N THR A 129 -8.13 -11.22 -9.98
CA THR A 129 -8.70 -10.73 -8.71
C THR A 129 -7.74 -9.77 -8.00
N VAL A 130 -6.46 -10.13 -7.93
CA VAL A 130 -5.43 -9.24 -7.33
C VAL A 130 -5.30 -7.94 -8.14
N LYS A 131 -5.31 -8.04 -9.47
CA LYS A 131 -5.28 -6.86 -10.34
C LYS A 131 -6.50 -5.95 -10.10
N ALA A 132 -7.69 -6.51 -10.04
CA ALA A 132 -8.91 -5.74 -9.76
C ALA A 132 -8.85 -5.05 -8.38
N GLN A 133 -8.26 -5.68 -7.37
CA GLN A 133 -8.05 -5.07 -6.07
C GLN A 133 -7.01 -3.95 -6.12
N ALA A 134 -5.91 -4.15 -6.85
CA ALA A 134 -4.88 -3.12 -7.04
C ALA A 134 -5.44 -1.88 -7.76
N MET A 135 -6.35 -2.05 -8.73
CA MET A 135 -6.98 -0.93 -9.42
C MET A 135 -7.78 -0.02 -8.48
N LYS A 136 -8.41 -0.55 -7.42
CA LYS A 136 -9.09 0.27 -6.40
C LYS A 136 -8.12 1.20 -5.67
N VAL A 137 -6.90 0.74 -5.42
CA VAL A 137 -5.84 1.60 -4.84
C VAL A 137 -5.53 2.75 -5.80
N CYS A 138 -5.42 2.47 -7.10
CA CYS A 138 -5.14 3.50 -8.11
C CYS A 138 -6.27 4.54 -8.19
N ASP A 139 -7.54 4.10 -8.16
CA ASP A 139 -8.69 4.99 -8.12
C ASP A 139 -8.66 5.88 -6.87
N ALA A 140 -8.37 5.29 -5.70
CA ALA A 140 -8.27 6.02 -4.45
C ALA A 140 -7.12 7.05 -4.45
N VAL A 141 -5.97 6.72 -5.06
CA VAL A 141 -4.85 7.66 -5.25
C VAL A 141 -5.22 8.82 -6.17
N ALA A 142 -5.97 8.55 -7.24
CA ALA A 142 -6.45 9.59 -8.14
C ALA A 142 -7.42 10.57 -7.44
N GLU A 143 -8.30 10.07 -6.58
CA GLU A 143 -9.20 10.92 -5.78
C GLU A 143 -8.42 11.73 -4.72
N LEU A 144 -7.46 11.10 -4.02
CA LEU A 144 -6.61 11.80 -3.06
C LEU A 144 -5.83 12.94 -3.73
N ARG A 145 -5.36 12.72 -4.97
CA ARG A 145 -4.70 13.76 -5.75
C ARG A 145 -5.60 14.96 -6.01
N LYS A 146 -6.86 14.76 -6.40
CA LYS A 146 -7.81 15.87 -6.62
C LYS A 146 -7.98 16.71 -5.36
N THR A 147 -8.12 16.06 -4.21
CA THR A 147 -8.22 16.74 -2.91
C THR A 147 -6.92 17.48 -2.57
N GLN A 148 -5.75 16.88 -2.84
CA GLN A 148 -4.45 17.53 -2.72
C GLN A 148 -4.38 18.82 -3.55
N ASP A 149 -4.77 18.76 -4.82
CA ASP A 149 -4.73 19.92 -5.72
C ASP A 149 -5.66 21.04 -5.22
N ALA A 150 -6.85 20.70 -4.70
CA ALA A 150 -7.76 21.66 -4.08
C ALA A 150 -7.18 22.29 -2.80
N LEU A 151 -6.49 21.49 -1.96
CA LEU A 151 -5.79 21.99 -0.78
C LEU A 151 -4.66 22.95 -1.17
N VAL A 152 -3.85 22.61 -2.16
CA VAL A 152 -2.78 23.49 -2.64
C VAL A 152 -3.30 24.82 -3.16
N ALA A 153 -4.45 24.80 -3.84
CA ALA A 153 -5.07 26.00 -4.38
C ALA A 153 -5.63 26.93 -3.29
N SER A 154 -6.17 26.36 -2.20
CA SER A 154 -6.86 27.12 -1.14
C SER A 154 -5.99 27.36 0.10
N LEU A 155 -5.00 26.51 0.38
CA LEU A 155 -4.17 26.53 1.58
C LEU A 155 -2.68 26.50 1.21
N PRO A 156 -2.02 27.65 1.02
CA PRO A 156 -0.60 27.73 0.60
C PRO A 156 0.36 26.96 1.51
N ALA A 157 0.07 26.83 2.81
CA ALA A 157 0.85 26.05 3.77
C ALA A 157 0.90 24.56 3.43
N PHE A 158 -0.05 24.04 2.66
CA PHE A 158 -0.12 22.64 2.23
C PHE A 158 0.74 22.34 0.99
N LYS A 159 1.22 23.35 0.27
CA LYS A 159 1.98 23.19 -0.97
C LYS A 159 3.19 22.25 -0.87
N PRO A 160 4.02 22.23 0.21
CA PRO A 160 5.14 21.30 0.34
C PRO A 160 4.74 19.83 0.41
N TYR A 161 3.48 19.55 0.70
CA TYR A 161 2.88 18.22 0.89
C TYR A 161 2.13 17.71 -0.35
N ALA A 162 2.18 18.45 -1.46
CA ALA A 162 1.62 18.04 -2.74
C ALA A 162 2.57 17.08 -3.47
N LEU A 163 2.57 15.82 -3.07
CA LEU A 163 3.57 14.84 -3.48
C LEU A 163 3.06 13.84 -4.53
N ILE A 164 1.76 13.80 -4.78
CA ILE A 164 1.14 12.99 -5.83
C ILE A 164 1.12 13.81 -7.13
N ASP A 165 1.94 13.42 -8.10
CA ASP A 165 1.94 14.08 -9.41
C ASP A 165 0.95 13.45 -10.42
N ALA A 166 0.75 14.11 -11.57
CA ALA A 166 -0.19 13.67 -12.59
C ALA A 166 0.18 12.33 -13.20
N ASN A 167 1.49 12.11 -13.42
CA ASN A 167 1.97 10.92 -14.08
C ASN A 167 1.84 9.71 -13.14
N GLN A 168 2.12 9.89 -11.85
CA GLN A 168 2.02 8.84 -10.85
C GLN A 168 0.59 8.27 -10.74
N ALA A 169 -0.43 9.15 -10.79
CA ALA A 169 -1.81 8.72 -10.79
C ALA A 169 -2.21 8.05 -12.12
N ALA A 170 -1.74 8.57 -13.28
CA ALA A 170 -2.02 8.01 -14.59
C ALA A 170 -1.32 6.66 -14.82
N ASP A 171 -0.05 6.54 -14.44
CA ASP A 171 0.75 5.32 -14.56
C ASP A 171 0.18 4.17 -13.72
N CYS A 172 -0.41 4.49 -12.57
CA CYS A 172 -1.09 3.51 -11.74
C CYS A 172 -2.29 2.88 -12.48
N LEU A 173 -3.07 3.67 -13.19
CA LEU A 173 -4.25 3.22 -13.94
C LEU A 173 -3.91 2.51 -15.27
N SER A 174 -2.71 2.71 -15.81
CA SER A 174 -2.30 2.18 -17.11
C SER A 174 -1.70 0.77 -17.07
N LYS A 175 -1.39 0.21 -15.89
CA LYS A 175 -0.81 -1.12 -15.66
C LYS A 175 -1.85 -2.16 -15.32
#